data_ef408dfff44a3ac761bd3f4b17d979ee
#
_entry.id   ef408dfff44a3ac761bd3f4b17d979ee
#
_cell.length_a   1.000
_cell.length_b   1.000
_cell.length_c   1.000
_cell.angle_alpha   90.00
_cell.angle_beta   90.00
_cell.angle_gamma   90.00
#
_symmetry.space_group_name_H-M   'P 1'
#
loop_
_entity.id
_entity.type
_entity.pdbx_description
1 polymer ?
#
loop_
_entity_poly.entity_id
_entity_poly.type
_entity_poly.pdbx_seq_one_letter_code
_entity_poly.pdbx_strand_id
1 'polypeptide(L)'
;MTTADAKATQEAKELLEYLKNTAGQQIITGQHTQTIPCEEIAYIRQTTGKEPKLRGFELLAYSPNINYADASPECLTEVEENKGTVETALQWARANRPDKVNDTGTENSTDYTTGGILTFSFHWFSPLGGRDKSFYTEHTDFDAAKILQEGTPERAAFYH
;
A
#
# COMPACT_ATOMS: atom_id res chain seq x y z
N MET A 1 -22.00 11.50 6.60
CA MET A 1 -21.37 10.29 7.17
C MET A 1 -20.12 10.72 7.90
N THR A 2 -19.91 10.22 9.09
CA THR A 2 -18.69 10.45 9.87
C THR A 2 -17.67 9.34 9.55
N THR A 3 -16.40 9.59 9.80
CA THR A 3 -15.36 8.55 9.77
C THR A 3 -15.69 7.46 10.80
N ALA A 4 -15.33 6.22 10.52
CA ALA A 4 -15.51 5.10 11.45
C ALA A 4 -14.71 5.33 12.76
N ASP A 5 -13.52 5.93 12.66
CA ASP A 5 -12.73 6.36 13.80
C ASP A 5 -13.15 7.79 14.22
N ALA A 6 -13.63 7.93 15.46
CA ALA A 6 -13.98 9.23 16.03
C ALA A 6 -12.75 10.16 16.21
N LYS A 7 -11.54 9.57 16.29
CA LYS A 7 -10.27 10.29 16.43
C LYS A 7 -9.54 10.47 15.09
N ALA A 8 -10.20 10.22 13.95
CA ALA A 8 -9.61 10.41 12.64
C ALA A 8 -9.02 11.82 12.50
N THR A 9 -7.86 11.90 11.88
CA THR A 9 -7.17 13.18 11.61
C THR A 9 -7.99 14.06 10.66
N GLN A 10 -7.65 15.33 10.57
CA GLN A 10 -8.32 16.25 9.65
C GLN A 10 -8.11 15.81 8.20
N GLU A 11 -6.91 15.36 7.84
CA GLU A 11 -6.57 14.87 6.50
C GLU A 11 -7.41 13.64 6.11
N ALA A 12 -7.63 12.72 7.06
CA ALA A 12 -8.48 11.55 6.81
C ALA A 12 -9.94 11.94 6.56
N LYS A 13 -10.43 12.96 7.27
CA LYS A 13 -11.78 13.51 7.06
C LYS A 13 -11.91 14.20 5.70
N GLU A 14 -10.90 14.97 5.31
CA GLU A 14 -10.83 15.64 4.00
C GLU A 14 -10.76 14.63 2.86
N LEU A 15 -9.97 13.57 3.00
CA LEU A 15 -9.95 12.48 2.02
C LEU A 15 -11.32 11.82 1.88
N LEU A 16 -11.99 11.51 2.98
CA LEU A 16 -13.35 10.94 2.95
C LEU A 16 -14.33 11.88 2.23
N GLU A 17 -14.26 13.19 2.50
CA GLU A 17 -15.11 14.18 1.86
C GLU A 17 -14.81 14.29 0.35
N TYR A 18 -13.53 14.30 -0.02
CA TYR A 18 -13.11 14.25 -1.43
C TYR A 18 -13.67 13.03 -2.14
N LEU A 19 -13.55 11.83 -1.56
CA LEU A 19 -14.07 10.59 -2.15
C LEU A 19 -15.59 10.64 -2.33
N LYS A 20 -16.33 11.18 -1.36
CA LYS A 20 -17.79 11.34 -1.45
C LYS A 20 -18.18 12.30 -2.57
N ASN A 21 -17.51 13.45 -2.66
CA ASN A 21 -17.83 14.46 -3.66
C ASN A 21 -17.45 14.00 -5.08
N THR A 22 -16.50 13.09 -5.20
CA THR A 22 -16.07 12.52 -6.48
C THR A 22 -16.98 11.36 -6.92
N ALA A 23 -17.56 10.64 -5.95
CA ALA A 23 -18.40 9.48 -6.24
C ALA A 23 -19.61 9.84 -7.14
N GLY A 24 -19.78 9.09 -8.21
CA GLY A 24 -20.83 9.32 -9.21
C GLY A 24 -20.59 10.49 -10.15
N GLN A 25 -19.50 11.24 -9.97
CA GLN A 25 -19.12 12.37 -10.84
C GLN A 25 -17.92 12.03 -11.72
N GLN A 26 -16.91 11.37 -11.15
CA GLN A 26 -15.66 11.05 -11.82
C GLN A 26 -15.17 9.66 -11.41
N ILE A 27 -14.28 9.10 -12.24
CA ILE A 27 -13.54 7.87 -11.92
C ILE A 27 -12.14 8.27 -11.47
N ILE A 28 -11.75 7.81 -10.27
CA ILE A 28 -10.39 7.93 -9.79
C ILE A 28 -9.60 6.76 -10.37
N THR A 29 -8.62 7.04 -11.20
CA THR A 29 -7.71 6.02 -11.72
C THR A 29 -6.63 5.69 -10.69
N GLY A 30 -6.27 4.42 -10.61
CA GLY A 30 -5.22 3.92 -9.72
C GLY A 30 -4.34 2.89 -10.38
N GLN A 31 -3.12 2.74 -9.85
CA GLN A 31 -2.20 1.67 -10.20
C GLN A 31 -1.58 1.09 -8.94
N HIS A 32 -1.64 -0.22 -8.82
CA HIS A 32 -0.84 -0.98 -7.86
C HIS A 32 0.45 -1.41 -8.54
N THR A 33 1.59 -1.27 -7.87
CA THR A 33 2.88 -1.57 -8.45
C THR A 33 3.88 -1.96 -7.36
N GLN A 34 4.90 -2.69 -7.74
CA GLN A 34 6.08 -2.91 -6.90
C GLN A 34 6.77 -1.57 -6.61
N THR A 35 7.50 -1.53 -5.52
CA THR A 35 8.28 -0.35 -5.15
C THR A 35 9.46 -0.16 -6.10
N ILE A 36 10.10 -1.27 -6.47
CA ILE A 36 11.21 -1.35 -7.42
C ILE A 36 10.89 -2.50 -8.40
N PRO A 37 10.95 -2.31 -9.73
CA PRO A 37 11.41 -1.13 -10.48
C PRO A 37 10.34 -0.06 -10.77
N CYS A 38 9.07 -0.23 -10.38
CA CYS A 38 7.99 0.74 -10.60
C CYS A 38 7.69 0.99 -12.10
N GLU A 39 7.76 -0.05 -12.90
CA GLU A 39 7.66 0.02 -14.37
C GLU A 39 6.28 0.49 -14.85
N GLU A 40 5.21 0.10 -14.17
CA GLU A 40 3.84 0.43 -14.56
C GLU A 40 3.60 1.94 -14.49
N ILE A 41 4.08 2.61 -13.45
CA ILE A 41 3.96 4.08 -13.32
C ILE A 41 4.79 4.78 -14.38
N ALA A 42 6.01 4.30 -14.65
CA ALA A 42 6.86 4.83 -15.71
C ALA A 42 6.19 4.70 -17.08
N TYR A 43 5.61 3.53 -17.37
CA TYR A 43 4.89 3.27 -18.61
C TYR A 43 3.64 4.16 -18.76
N ILE A 44 2.83 4.29 -17.70
CA ILE A 44 1.64 5.15 -17.72
C ILE A 44 2.05 6.60 -17.98
N ARG A 45 3.08 7.10 -17.30
CA ARG A 45 3.59 8.46 -17.50
C ARG A 45 4.10 8.68 -18.92
N GLN A 46 4.87 7.75 -19.45
CA GLN A 46 5.41 7.82 -20.83
C GLN A 46 4.28 7.83 -21.87
N THR A 47 3.25 7.02 -21.66
CA THR A 47 2.17 6.84 -22.63
C THR A 47 1.13 7.95 -22.58
N THR A 48 0.80 8.44 -21.39
CA THR A 48 -0.33 9.37 -21.18
C THR A 48 0.11 10.79 -20.83
N GLY A 49 1.36 10.99 -20.44
CA GLY A 49 1.86 12.24 -19.87
C GLY A 49 1.33 12.53 -18.45
N LYS A 50 0.64 11.57 -17.83
CA LYS A 50 -0.01 11.73 -16.51
C LYS A 50 0.29 10.55 -15.60
N GLU A 51 0.11 10.77 -14.31
CA GLU A 51 0.13 9.70 -13.30
C GLU A 51 -1.27 9.41 -12.75
N PRO A 52 -1.53 8.19 -12.27
CA PRO A 52 -2.78 7.87 -11.61
C PRO A 52 -2.91 8.64 -10.30
N LYS A 53 -4.13 9.00 -9.93
CA LYS A 53 -4.42 9.71 -8.68
C LYS A 53 -4.23 8.82 -7.44
N LEU A 54 -4.50 7.52 -7.57
CA LEU A 54 -4.35 6.52 -6.52
C LEU A 54 -3.16 5.62 -6.83
N ARG A 55 -2.31 5.40 -5.86
CA ARG A 55 -1.21 4.43 -5.96
C ARG A 55 -1.31 3.38 -4.85
N GLY A 56 -1.34 2.11 -5.26
CA GLY A 56 -1.29 0.97 -4.37
C GLY A 56 0.14 0.52 -4.13
N PHE A 57 0.42 0.11 -2.90
CA PHE A 57 1.72 -0.37 -2.44
C PHE A 57 1.55 -1.68 -1.69
N GLU A 58 2.58 -2.52 -1.73
CA GLU A 58 2.62 -3.81 -1.05
C GLU A 58 3.59 -3.76 0.14
N LEU A 59 3.12 -4.21 1.31
CA LEU A 59 3.89 -4.23 2.55
C LEU A 59 4.57 -5.59 2.83
N LEU A 60 4.56 -6.52 1.87
CA LEU A 60 5.13 -7.87 2.01
C LEU A 60 6.54 -7.87 2.61
N ALA A 61 7.41 -6.94 2.17
CA ALA A 61 8.79 -6.84 2.65
C ALA A 61 8.93 -6.47 4.14
N TYR A 62 7.84 -6.02 4.76
CA TYR A 62 7.80 -5.71 6.21
C TYR A 62 7.23 -6.86 7.05
N SER A 63 6.91 -7.99 6.44
CA SER A 63 6.48 -9.17 7.18
C SER A 63 7.62 -9.68 8.07
N PRO A 64 7.40 -9.86 9.38
CA PRO A 64 8.47 -10.30 10.29
C PRO A 64 8.85 -11.77 10.11
N ASN A 65 8.02 -12.55 9.42
CA ASN A 65 8.15 -14.01 9.31
C ASN A 65 8.53 -14.48 7.90
N ILE A 66 9.26 -13.66 7.14
CA ILE A 66 9.70 -14.05 5.79
C ILE A 66 10.56 -15.32 5.87
N ASN A 67 10.10 -16.37 5.18
CA ASN A 67 10.77 -17.65 5.16
C ASN A 67 11.82 -17.72 4.05
N TYR A 68 12.98 -17.11 4.30
CA TYR A 68 14.07 -17.08 3.32
C TYR A 68 14.65 -18.46 2.97
N ALA A 69 14.39 -19.49 3.79
CA ALA A 69 14.93 -20.84 3.56
C ALA A 69 14.09 -21.64 2.55
N ASP A 70 12.77 -21.50 2.60
CA ASP A 70 11.85 -22.39 1.86
C ASP A 70 10.90 -21.65 0.91
N ALA A 71 10.83 -20.31 0.99
CA ALA A 71 10.00 -19.55 0.07
C ALA A 71 10.45 -19.71 -1.37
N SER A 72 9.51 -19.68 -2.30
CA SER A 72 9.83 -19.76 -3.73
C SER A 72 10.69 -18.58 -4.19
N PRO A 73 11.54 -18.77 -5.21
CA PRO A 73 12.34 -17.68 -5.77
C PRO A 73 11.49 -16.48 -6.21
N GLU A 74 10.30 -16.75 -6.77
CA GLU A 74 9.35 -15.73 -7.20
C GLU A 74 8.84 -14.91 -6.01
N CYS A 75 8.49 -15.58 -4.90
CA CYS A 75 8.05 -14.91 -3.68
C CYS A 75 9.16 -14.05 -3.07
N LEU A 76 10.41 -14.53 -3.06
CA LEU A 76 11.56 -13.76 -2.59
C LEU A 76 11.89 -12.57 -3.50
N THR A 77 11.70 -12.71 -4.81
CA THR A 77 11.81 -11.60 -5.75
C THR A 77 10.78 -10.51 -5.42
N GLU A 78 9.52 -10.88 -5.18
CA GLU A 78 8.49 -9.93 -4.75
C GLU A 78 8.86 -9.22 -3.43
N VAL A 79 9.46 -9.93 -2.47
CA VAL A 79 9.95 -9.32 -1.22
C VAL A 79 11.00 -8.25 -1.52
N GLU A 80 12.00 -8.56 -2.37
CA GLU A 80 13.04 -7.61 -2.75
C GLU A 80 12.47 -6.39 -3.51
N GLU A 81 11.56 -6.60 -4.44
CA GLU A 81 10.92 -5.55 -5.23
C GLU A 81 10.03 -4.61 -4.40
N ASN A 82 9.60 -5.05 -3.22
CA ASN A 82 8.77 -4.26 -2.31
C ASN A 82 9.53 -3.69 -1.11
N LYS A 83 10.85 -3.77 -1.10
CA LYS A 83 11.66 -3.07 -0.09
C LYS A 83 11.56 -1.54 -0.24
N GLY A 84 11.54 -0.83 0.88
CA GLY A 84 11.44 0.62 0.88
C GLY A 84 10.06 1.17 0.50
N THR A 85 9.02 0.33 0.56
CA THR A 85 7.65 0.72 0.20
C THR A 85 7.15 1.92 1.00
N VAL A 86 7.35 1.94 2.32
CA VAL A 86 6.86 3.05 3.17
C VAL A 86 7.56 4.35 2.82
N GLU A 87 8.87 4.31 2.63
CA GLU A 87 9.68 5.48 2.24
C GLU A 87 9.24 6.01 0.87
N THR A 88 9.05 5.13 -0.11
CA THR A 88 8.59 5.48 -1.45
C THR A 88 7.18 6.07 -1.42
N ALA A 89 6.27 5.47 -0.65
CA ALA A 89 4.91 5.96 -0.48
C ALA A 89 4.89 7.37 0.14
N LEU A 90 5.71 7.60 1.17
CA LEU A 90 5.84 8.92 1.81
C LEU A 90 6.43 9.96 0.85
N GLN A 91 7.43 9.61 0.06
CA GLN A 91 8.01 10.49 -0.96
C GLN A 91 6.96 10.87 -2.00
N TRP A 92 6.23 9.89 -2.53
CA TRP A 92 5.19 10.12 -3.53
C TRP A 92 4.05 10.99 -2.98
N ALA A 93 3.57 10.71 -1.77
CA ALA A 93 2.52 11.52 -1.14
C ALA A 93 2.96 12.97 -0.90
N ARG A 94 4.23 13.18 -0.55
CA ARG A 94 4.79 14.52 -0.31
C ARG A 94 5.05 15.28 -1.61
N ALA A 95 5.52 14.62 -2.65
CA ALA A 95 5.79 15.22 -3.95
C ALA A 95 4.52 15.78 -4.61
N ASN A 96 3.39 15.18 -4.33
CA ASN A 96 2.08 15.55 -4.89
C ASN A 96 1.24 16.47 -3.97
N ARG A 97 1.85 17.14 -2.98
CA ARG A 97 1.16 18.11 -2.14
C ARG A 97 1.13 19.49 -2.80
N PRO A 98 -0.02 20.20 -2.79
CA PRO A 98 -0.17 21.51 -3.42
C PRO A 98 0.67 22.60 -2.76
N ASP A 99 1.10 22.43 -1.50
CA ASP A 99 1.90 23.38 -0.74
C ASP A 99 3.39 23.42 -1.15
N LYS A 100 3.84 22.51 -2.03
CA LYS A 100 5.23 22.49 -2.54
C LYS A 100 5.43 23.09 -3.94
N VAL A 101 4.45 23.75 -4.51
CA VAL A 101 4.53 24.33 -5.87
C VAL A 101 5.51 25.51 -5.98
N ASN A 102 6.14 25.97 -4.89
CA ASN A 102 6.88 27.23 -4.91
C ASN A 102 8.41 27.15 -4.78
N ASP A 103 9.07 25.98 -4.82
CA ASP A 103 10.50 25.99 -4.51
C ASP A 103 11.47 25.59 -5.66
N THR A 104 11.01 25.24 -6.83
CA THR A 104 11.93 25.03 -7.97
C THR A 104 11.27 25.34 -9.31
N GLY A 105 11.05 26.56 -9.63
CA GLY A 105 10.80 27.19 -10.94
C GLY A 105 10.95 26.40 -12.24
N THR A 106 10.53 25.15 -12.32
CA THR A 106 10.38 24.38 -13.55
C THR A 106 8.90 24.15 -13.81
N GLU A 107 8.38 24.98 -14.68
CA GLU A 107 7.08 24.88 -15.29
C GLU A 107 6.94 23.54 -16.05
N ASN A 108 6.32 22.57 -15.41
CA ASN A 108 5.49 21.53 -16.05
C ASN A 108 4.50 21.01 -15.02
N SER A 109 3.79 21.91 -14.40
CA SER A 109 2.67 21.63 -13.53
C SER A 109 1.49 21.23 -14.37
N THR A 110 1.37 19.97 -14.63
CA THR A 110 0.07 19.41 -14.94
C THR A 110 -0.67 19.24 -13.64
N ASP A 111 -1.64 20.10 -13.42
CA ASP A 111 -2.83 20.02 -12.56
C ASP A 111 -2.88 18.87 -11.51
N TYR A 112 -1.97 18.92 -10.53
CA TYR A 112 -2.01 18.05 -9.34
C TYR A 112 -2.51 18.85 -8.13
N THR A 113 -3.74 19.31 -8.20
CA THR A 113 -4.35 20.17 -7.17
C THR A 113 -4.63 19.47 -5.84
N THR A 114 -4.32 18.19 -5.72
CA THR A 114 -4.44 17.45 -4.45
C THR A 114 -3.40 16.33 -4.44
N GLY A 115 -2.76 16.10 -3.30
CA GLY A 115 -1.83 14.99 -3.10
C GLY A 115 -2.39 13.64 -3.55
N GLY A 116 -1.53 12.68 -3.85
CA GLY A 116 -1.94 11.35 -4.29
C GLY A 116 -2.63 10.56 -3.16
N ILE A 117 -3.55 9.67 -3.53
CA ILE A 117 -4.20 8.76 -2.60
C ILE A 117 -3.35 7.50 -2.51
N LEU A 118 -2.99 7.13 -1.28
CA LEU A 118 -2.27 5.90 -1.00
C LEU A 118 -3.24 4.79 -0.61
N THR A 119 -2.97 3.58 -1.07
CA THR A 119 -3.57 2.36 -0.54
C THR A 119 -2.47 1.32 -0.35
N PHE A 120 -2.66 0.44 0.63
CA PHE A 120 -1.69 -0.59 0.97
C PHE A 120 -2.36 -1.94 1.00
N SER A 121 -1.67 -2.94 0.46
CA SER A 121 -1.93 -4.36 0.73
C SER A 121 -0.83 -4.92 1.61
N PHE A 122 -1.13 -6.00 2.31
CA PHE A 122 -0.17 -6.69 3.13
C PHE A 122 -0.35 -8.21 2.99
N HIS A 123 0.37 -8.78 2.04
CA HIS A 123 0.46 -10.22 1.87
C HIS A 123 1.58 -10.75 2.79
N TRP A 124 1.26 -10.87 4.05
CA TRP A 124 2.21 -11.25 5.09
C TRP A 124 2.59 -12.74 5.06
N PHE A 125 3.72 -13.08 5.64
CA PHE A 125 4.05 -14.46 5.98
C PHE A 125 3.36 -14.85 7.29
N SER A 126 2.89 -16.10 7.38
CA SER A 126 2.22 -16.59 8.59
C SER A 126 3.13 -16.50 9.82
N PRO A 127 2.64 -15.99 10.96
CA PRO A 127 3.40 -15.99 12.20
C PRO A 127 3.62 -17.39 12.79
N LEU A 128 2.87 -18.40 12.36
CA LEU A 128 3.09 -19.81 12.74
C LEU A 128 3.98 -20.56 11.74
N GLY A 129 4.57 -19.86 10.80
CA GLY A 129 5.35 -20.47 9.73
C GLY A 129 4.51 -20.75 8.49
N GLY A 130 5.18 -21.17 7.46
CA GLY A 130 4.61 -21.43 6.15
C GLY A 130 5.69 -21.27 5.08
N ARG A 131 5.42 -21.78 3.90
CA ARG A 131 6.41 -21.73 2.83
C ARG A 131 6.47 -20.36 2.19
N ASP A 132 5.30 -19.81 1.85
CA ASP A 132 5.16 -18.57 1.12
C ASP A 132 4.17 -17.63 1.86
N LYS A 133 3.62 -16.65 1.13
CA LYS A 133 2.61 -15.73 1.65
C LYS A 133 1.38 -16.49 2.16
N SER A 134 0.85 -16.09 3.29
CA SER A 134 -0.23 -16.84 3.97
C SER A 134 -1.60 -16.75 3.31
N PHE A 135 -1.80 -15.96 2.27
CA PHE A 135 -3.05 -16.03 1.52
C PHE A 135 -3.17 -17.28 0.64
N TYR A 136 -2.08 -18.01 0.41
CA TYR A 136 -2.10 -19.34 -0.15
C TYR A 136 -2.36 -20.35 0.96
N THR A 137 -3.59 -20.84 1.07
CA THR A 137 -4.03 -21.72 2.16
C THR A 137 -3.26 -23.04 2.22
N GLU A 138 -2.71 -23.49 1.09
CA GLU A 138 -1.83 -24.65 1.01
C GLU A 138 -0.42 -24.42 1.62
N HIS A 139 -0.08 -23.17 1.93
CA HIS A 139 1.24 -22.80 2.46
C HIS A 139 1.21 -22.44 3.94
N THR A 140 0.06 -22.47 4.58
CA THR A 140 -0.06 -22.14 6.01
C THR A 140 -1.25 -22.86 6.66
N ASP A 141 -1.05 -23.31 7.89
CA ASP A 141 -2.11 -23.83 8.77
C ASP A 141 -2.69 -22.74 9.69
N PHE A 142 -2.31 -21.46 9.49
CA PHE A 142 -2.77 -20.35 10.31
C PHE A 142 -4.27 -20.11 10.12
N ASP A 143 -5.03 -20.30 11.20
CA ASP A 143 -6.47 -20.04 11.22
C ASP A 143 -6.74 -18.66 11.86
N ALA A 144 -7.03 -17.67 11.02
CA ALA A 144 -7.29 -16.30 11.46
C ALA A 144 -8.48 -16.19 12.45
N ALA A 145 -9.44 -17.11 12.41
CA ALA A 145 -10.56 -17.08 13.36
C ALA A 145 -10.11 -17.40 14.79
N LYS A 146 -9.03 -18.13 14.97
CA LYS A 146 -8.48 -18.45 16.27
C LYS A 146 -7.74 -17.27 16.94
N ILE A 147 -7.43 -16.21 16.23
CA ILE A 147 -6.90 -14.97 16.83
C ILE A 147 -7.85 -14.42 17.90
N LEU A 148 -9.14 -14.59 17.71
CA LEU A 148 -10.16 -14.12 18.65
C LEU A 148 -10.32 -15.01 19.89
N GLN A 149 -9.68 -16.18 19.91
CA GLN A 149 -9.80 -17.17 20.99
C GLN A 149 -8.59 -17.10 21.92
N GLU A 150 -8.84 -16.92 23.22
CA GLU A 150 -7.76 -16.91 24.23
C GLU A 150 -7.06 -18.28 24.30
N GLY A 151 -5.75 -18.26 24.52
CA GLY A 151 -4.93 -19.46 24.70
C GLY A 151 -4.57 -20.19 23.41
N THR A 152 -4.95 -19.70 22.25
CA THR A 152 -4.56 -20.30 20.97
C THR A 152 -3.17 -19.86 20.52
N PRO A 153 -2.41 -20.73 19.82
CA PRO A 153 -1.12 -20.36 19.22
C PRO A 153 -1.23 -19.19 18.24
N GLU A 154 -2.30 -19.16 17.46
CA GLU A 154 -2.58 -18.11 16.47
C GLU A 154 -2.71 -16.73 17.13
N ARG A 155 -3.44 -16.67 18.26
CA ARG A 155 -3.55 -15.42 19.04
C ARG A 155 -2.20 -15.01 19.62
N ALA A 156 -1.48 -15.93 20.23
CA ALA A 156 -0.17 -15.63 20.80
C ALA A 156 0.80 -15.10 19.72
N ALA A 157 0.85 -15.75 18.56
CA ALA A 157 1.72 -15.35 17.46
C ALA A 157 1.32 -14.03 16.78
N PHE A 158 0.03 -13.68 16.81
CA PHE A 158 -0.47 -12.43 16.21
C PHE A 158 -0.15 -11.19 17.07
N TYR A 159 -0.10 -11.33 18.39
CA TYR A 159 0.13 -10.21 19.32
C TYR A 159 1.59 -10.07 19.78
N HIS A 160 2.51 -10.89 19.29
CA HIS A 160 3.93 -10.80 19.53
C HIS A 160 4.67 -10.18 18.36
#